data_71d91933f388ca42f9b129e673dd61e9
#
_entry.id   71d91933f388ca42f9b129e673dd61e9
#
_cell.length_a   1.000
_cell.length_b   1.000
_cell.length_c   1.000
_cell.angle_alpha   90.00
_cell.angle_beta   90.00
_cell.angle_gamma   90.00
#
_symmetry.space_group_name_H-M   'P 1'
#
loop_
_entity.id
_entity.type
_entity.pdbx_description
1 polymer ?
#
loop_
_entity_poly.entity_id
_entity_poly.type
_entity_poly.pdbx_seq_one_letter_code
_entity_poly.pdbx_strand_id
1 'polypeptide(L)'
;MSGEKLEPWQWPEAQWRGIVGHVRAGRALRPAQWPGGARCAVALSFDSDHETNELREGGDSVGKLSQGQYGNRQGVPRILDILKRHGVKASFFVPAVTALLYPDEQRRVVAEGHEVGVHGWIHERNSVLPLEAERDLQMRSADTLEKITGVRPVGIRTPSWDFSPNTLAITRAMGLIYDSSLMADVDCYELLQDGENTGVVELPVEWIRDDAVYFNMNRFAGLRPYTPPTDVFDIFRREFDAAHAEGGLFQLTMHPHISGYRSRIWILEELIRHMRSREGVWFATHADVVRHAKAHG
;
A
#
# COMPACT_ATOMS: atom_id res chain seq x y z
N MET A 1 -8.48 43.46 -5.01
CA MET A 1 -9.80 42.84 -5.25
C MET A 1 -9.63 41.38 -4.96
N SER A 2 -10.08 40.89 -3.81
CA SER A 2 -10.14 39.49 -3.46
C SER A 2 -11.22 38.88 -4.37
N GLY A 3 -10.81 38.18 -5.43
CA GLY A 3 -11.75 37.43 -6.23
C GLY A 3 -12.53 36.47 -5.33
N GLU A 4 -13.82 36.56 -5.34
CA GLU A 4 -14.72 35.68 -4.61
C GLU A 4 -14.40 34.24 -5.04
N LYS A 5 -14.01 33.37 -4.12
CA LYS A 5 -13.68 31.97 -4.42
C LYS A 5 -14.97 31.27 -4.84
N LEU A 6 -15.08 30.90 -6.12
CA LEU A 6 -16.25 30.18 -6.62
C LEU A 6 -16.45 28.86 -5.87
N GLU A 7 -17.67 28.58 -5.52
CA GLU A 7 -18.08 27.29 -4.97
C GLU A 7 -17.99 26.19 -6.07
N PRO A 8 -17.77 24.92 -5.72
CA PRO A 8 -17.56 23.85 -6.70
C PRO A 8 -18.66 23.73 -7.79
N TRP A 9 -19.91 23.97 -7.42
CA TRP A 9 -21.03 23.95 -8.38
C TRP A 9 -21.10 25.14 -9.34
N GLN A 10 -20.26 26.15 -9.11
CA GLN A 10 -20.13 27.35 -9.95
C GLN A 10 -18.91 27.26 -10.88
N TRP A 11 -18.11 26.21 -10.76
CA TRP A 11 -16.90 26.07 -11.54
C TRP A 11 -17.22 25.90 -13.04
N PRO A 12 -16.48 26.59 -13.92
CA PRO A 12 -16.61 26.36 -15.35
C PRO A 12 -16.14 24.95 -15.70
N GLU A 13 -16.69 24.39 -16.78
CA GLU A 13 -16.40 23.03 -17.23
C GLU A 13 -14.90 22.77 -17.40
N ALA A 14 -14.16 23.72 -17.94
CA ALA A 14 -12.71 23.60 -18.12
C ALA A 14 -11.95 23.39 -16.78
N GLN A 15 -12.44 23.98 -15.68
CA GLN A 15 -11.78 23.85 -14.37
C GLN A 15 -11.93 22.44 -13.82
N TRP A 16 -13.15 21.90 -13.71
CA TRP A 16 -13.31 20.56 -13.15
C TRP A 16 -12.80 19.47 -14.11
N ARG A 17 -12.86 19.66 -15.43
CA ARG A 17 -12.18 18.76 -16.39
C ARG A 17 -10.68 18.77 -16.21
N GLY A 18 -10.05 19.93 -16.00
CA GLY A 18 -8.61 20.02 -15.72
C GLY A 18 -8.23 19.30 -14.45
N ILE A 19 -8.99 19.50 -13.36
CA ILE A 19 -8.76 18.81 -12.09
C ILE A 19 -8.87 17.29 -12.26
N VAL A 20 -9.95 16.81 -12.87
CA VAL A 20 -10.19 15.37 -13.06
C VAL A 20 -9.22 14.76 -14.08
N GLY A 21 -8.81 15.51 -15.10
CA GLY A 21 -7.94 15.03 -16.18
C GLY A 21 -6.46 14.98 -15.82
N HIS A 22 -6.05 15.65 -14.73
CA HIS A 22 -4.64 15.79 -14.40
C HIS A 22 -3.94 14.45 -14.09
N VAL A 23 -4.55 13.61 -13.28
CA VAL A 23 -4.10 12.22 -13.06
C VAL A 23 -5.25 11.27 -13.33
N ARG A 24 -5.06 10.34 -14.25
CA ARG A 24 -6.11 9.41 -14.70
C ARG A 24 -5.57 7.99 -14.88
N ALA A 25 -6.49 7.03 -14.73
CA ALA A 25 -6.25 5.68 -15.21
C ALA A 25 -6.15 5.66 -16.73
N GLY A 26 -5.12 4.99 -17.24
CA GLY A 26 -4.97 4.66 -18.64
C GLY A 26 -5.46 3.24 -18.94
N ARG A 27 -4.74 2.52 -19.79
CA ARG A 27 -5.06 1.15 -20.19
C ARG A 27 -4.89 0.18 -19.01
N ALA A 28 -5.84 -0.73 -18.83
CA ALA A 28 -5.69 -1.86 -17.92
C ALA A 28 -4.56 -2.79 -18.40
N LEU A 29 -3.74 -3.25 -17.46
CA LEU A 29 -2.59 -4.10 -17.71
C LEU A 29 -2.85 -5.50 -17.14
N ARG A 30 -3.86 -6.17 -17.69
CA ARG A 30 -4.20 -7.53 -17.30
C ARG A 30 -3.58 -8.52 -18.27
N PRO A 31 -2.58 -9.33 -17.84
CA PRO A 31 -1.97 -10.32 -18.69
C PRO A 31 -2.94 -11.48 -18.97
N ALA A 32 -2.79 -12.12 -20.11
CA ALA A 32 -3.56 -13.33 -20.44
C ALA A 32 -3.28 -14.50 -19.48
N GLN A 33 -2.06 -14.55 -18.93
CA GLN A 33 -1.64 -15.53 -17.93
C GLN A 33 -0.57 -14.92 -17.02
N TRP A 34 -0.57 -15.32 -15.76
CA TRP A 34 0.48 -15.01 -14.80
C TRP A 34 1.64 -16.03 -14.89
N PRO A 35 2.82 -15.74 -14.29
CA PRO A 35 3.97 -16.62 -14.33
C PRO A 35 3.64 -18.07 -13.95
N GLY A 36 4.28 -19.02 -14.68
CA GLY A 36 4.03 -20.45 -14.47
C GLY A 36 2.68 -20.94 -14.96
N GLY A 37 1.96 -20.15 -15.78
CA GLY A 37 0.60 -20.46 -16.23
C GLY A 37 -0.45 -20.23 -15.16
N ALA A 38 -0.11 -19.46 -14.12
CA ALA A 38 -1.06 -19.15 -13.05
C ALA A 38 -2.24 -18.32 -13.57
N ARG A 39 -3.39 -18.56 -12.96
CA ARG A 39 -4.66 -17.89 -13.28
C ARG A 39 -4.78 -16.55 -12.54
N CYS A 40 -4.30 -16.47 -11.30
CA CYS A 40 -4.44 -15.31 -10.43
C CYS A 40 -3.11 -14.95 -9.79
N ALA A 41 -2.79 -13.66 -9.76
CA ALA A 41 -1.71 -13.14 -8.95
C ALA A 41 -2.21 -12.74 -7.56
N VAL A 42 -1.36 -12.95 -6.54
CA VAL A 42 -1.60 -12.53 -5.17
C VAL A 42 -0.46 -11.65 -4.70
N ALA A 43 -0.76 -10.40 -4.40
CA ALA A 43 0.14 -9.39 -3.87
C ALA A 43 -0.23 -9.06 -2.43
N LEU A 44 0.40 -9.72 -1.45
CA LEU A 44 0.21 -9.38 -0.04
C LEU A 44 1.11 -8.20 0.33
N SER A 45 0.58 -7.24 1.08
CA SER A 45 1.35 -6.10 1.56
C SER A 45 1.11 -5.76 3.02
N PHE A 46 2.13 -5.13 3.61
CA PHE A 46 2.13 -4.71 5.00
C PHE A 46 2.61 -3.27 5.09
N ASP A 47 1.74 -2.38 5.58
CA ASP A 47 2.09 -1.00 5.84
C ASP A 47 2.64 -0.90 7.28
N SER A 48 3.97 -0.75 7.38
CA SER A 48 4.70 -0.77 8.65
C SER A 48 4.74 0.61 9.32
N ASP A 49 3.55 1.18 9.55
CA ASP A 49 3.44 2.54 10.09
C ASP A 49 3.98 2.66 11.52
N HIS A 50 3.69 1.68 12.35
CA HIS A 50 4.13 1.64 13.75
C HIS A 50 3.80 2.95 14.49
N GLU A 51 4.78 3.58 15.16
CA GLU A 51 4.59 4.81 15.91
C GLU A 51 4.29 6.03 15.02
N THR A 52 4.60 5.98 13.72
CA THR A 52 4.36 7.13 12.84
C THR A 52 2.88 7.47 12.70
N ASN A 53 1.97 6.53 12.96
CA ASN A 53 0.54 6.80 13.06
C ASN A 53 0.17 7.84 14.15
N GLU A 54 0.93 7.90 15.24
CA GLU A 54 0.75 8.93 16.27
C GLU A 54 1.57 10.17 15.95
N LEU A 55 2.82 9.97 15.52
CA LEU A 55 3.77 11.07 15.29
C LEU A 55 3.32 12.01 14.17
N ARG A 56 2.68 11.48 13.11
CA ARG A 56 2.19 12.28 11.97
C ARG A 56 1.16 13.35 12.35
N GLU A 57 0.43 13.13 13.43
CA GLU A 57 -0.56 14.06 13.96
C GLU A 57 0.07 15.03 14.99
N GLY A 58 1.39 14.99 15.17
CA GLY A 58 2.10 15.72 16.23
C GLY A 58 1.80 15.18 17.63
N GLY A 59 1.32 13.93 17.72
CA GLY A 59 0.95 13.30 18.99
C GLY A 59 2.16 12.69 19.72
N ASP A 60 2.05 12.62 21.03
CA ASP A 60 3.04 12.04 21.95
C ASP A 60 2.42 11.03 22.94
N SER A 61 1.21 10.57 22.65
CA SER A 61 0.49 9.63 23.52
C SER A 61 1.25 8.32 23.68
N VAL A 62 1.83 8.07 24.86
CA VAL A 62 2.57 6.84 25.14
C VAL A 62 1.73 5.59 24.89
N GLY A 63 0.41 5.64 25.15
CA GLY A 63 -0.50 4.53 24.87
C GLY A 63 -0.57 4.18 23.37
N LYS A 64 -0.68 5.17 22.49
CA LYS A 64 -0.71 4.99 21.05
C LYS A 64 0.67 4.63 20.48
N LEU A 65 1.73 5.27 20.96
CA LEU A 65 3.11 4.90 20.61
C LEU A 65 3.39 3.44 20.96
N SER A 66 2.91 2.96 22.13
CA SER A 66 3.07 1.55 22.51
C SER A 66 2.32 0.58 21.57
N GLN A 67 1.21 0.99 20.98
CA GLN A 67 0.53 0.20 19.95
C GLN A 67 1.37 0.12 18.67
N GLY A 68 2.00 1.22 18.25
CA GLY A 68 2.96 1.22 17.14
C GLY A 68 4.14 0.29 17.42
N GLN A 69 4.75 0.40 18.61
CA GLN A 69 5.83 -0.46 19.06
C GLN A 69 5.46 -1.96 19.02
N TYR A 70 4.18 -2.32 19.27
CA TYR A 70 3.71 -3.70 19.15
C TYR A 70 3.93 -4.24 17.72
N GLY A 71 3.79 -3.40 16.69
CA GLY A 71 4.04 -3.77 15.30
C GLY A 71 5.43 -4.38 15.11
N ASN A 72 6.47 -3.67 15.56
CA ASN A 72 7.85 -4.16 15.52
C ASN A 72 8.05 -5.38 16.44
N ARG A 73 7.61 -5.30 17.71
CA ARG A 73 7.92 -6.32 18.73
C ARG A 73 7.24 -7.66 18.49
N GLN A 74 6.06 -7.67 17.90
CA GLN A 74 5.23 -8.87 17.76
C GLN A 74 4.65 -9.03 16.36
N GLY A 75 4.17 -7.95 15.76
CA GLY A 75 3.45 -7.99 14.48
C GLY A 75 4.33 -8.50 13.35
N VAL A 76 5.40 -7.77 13.02
CA VAL A 76 6.32 -8.15 11.94
C VAL A 76 6.96 -9.52 12.16
N PRO A 77 7.48 -9.87 13.36
CA PRO A 77 8.01 -11.22 13.58
C PRO A 77 7.01 -12.35 13.28
N ARG A 78 5.75 -12.20 13.67
CA ARG A 78 4.70 -13.20 13.38
C ARG A 78 4.36 -13.27 11.91
N ILE A 79 4.27 -12.13 11.23
CA ILE A 79 4.02 -12.05 9.80
C ILE A 79 5.14 -12.76 9.04
N LEU A 80 6.40 -12.40 9.29
CA LEU A 80 7.55 -13.00 8.63
C LEU A 80 7.60 -14.52 8.86
N ASP A 81 7.26 -14.97 10.06
CA ASP A 81 7.22 -16.39 10.40
C ASP A 81 6.15 -17.15 9.60
N ILE A 82 4.96 -16.56 9.43
CA ILE A 82 3.90 -17.11 8.57
C ILE A 82 4.36 -17.15 7.11
N LEU A 83 4.85 -16.02 6.58
CA LEU A 83 5.31 -15.93 5.19
C LEU A 83 6.42 -16.96 4.90
N LYS A 84 7.37 -17.11 5.83
CA LYS A 84 8.45 -18.10 5.73
C LYS A 84 7.93 -19.52 5.73
N ARG A 85 7.03 -19.90 6.66
CA ARG A 85 6.45 -21.25 6.71
C ARG A 85 5.72 -21.63 5.43
N HIS A 86 5.11 -20.65 4.79
CA HIS A 86 4.40 -20.86 3.53
C HIS A 86 5.22 -20.55 2.28
N GLY A 87 6.49 -20.13 2.40
CA GLY A 87 7.31 -19.77 1.24
C GLY A 87 6.71 -18.65 0.38
N VAL A 88 6.02 -17.69 1.00
CA VAL A 88 5.36 -16.56 0.33
C VAL A 88 6.24 -15.31 0.46
N LYS A 89 6.37 -14.55 -0.63
CA LYS A 89 6.99 -13.23 -0.61
C LYS A 89 5.90 -12.15 -0.63
N ALA A 90 6.21 -11.01 -0.02
CA ALA A 90 5.27 -9.90 0.16
C ALA A 90 6.02 -8.56 0.05
N SER A 91 5.27 -7.46 0.00
CA SER A 91 5.82 -6.10 -0.01
C SER A 91 5.51 -5.39 1.31
N PHE A 92 6.49 -4.67 1.84
CA PHE A 92 6.37 -3.86 3.05
C PHE A 92 6.53 -2.40 2.67
N PHE A 93 5.51 -1.59 2.88
CA PHE A 93 5.57 -0.15 2.69
C PHE A 93 5.92 0.51 4.02
N VAL A 94 7.04 1.24 4.04
CA VAL A 94 7.68 1.63 5.29
C VAL A 94 7.91 3.13 5.34
N PRO A 95 7.32 3.86 6.30
CA PRO A 95 7.72 5.23 6.59
C PRO A 95 9.20 5.29 6.99
N ALA A 96 9.95 6.27 6.47
CA ALA A 96 11.39 6.34 6.73
C ALA A 96 11.70 6.49 8.23
N VAL A 97 10.87 7.19 8.99
CA VAL A 97 11.01 7.30 10.46
C VAL A 97 10.85 5.94 11.13
N THR A 98 9.93 5.09 10.68
CA THR A 98 9.81 3.70 11.16
C THR A 98 11.10 2.91 10.88
N ALA A 99 11.67 3.07 9.68
CA ALA A 99 12.93 2.40 9.35
C ALA A 99 14.11 2.90 10.19
N LEU A 100 14.13 4.18 10.54
CA LEU A 100 15.15 4.75 11.44
C LEU A 100 14.98 4.25 12.88
N LEU A 101 13.75 4.07 13.35
CA LEU A 101 13.47 3.49 14.67
C LEU A 101 13.84 2.00 14.74
N TYR A 102 13.59 1.26 13.66
CA TYR A 102 13.74 -0.20 13.60
C TYR A 102 14.55 -0.67 12.39
N PRO A 103 15.84 -0.28 12.27
CA PRO A 103 16.63 -0.60 11.08
C PRO A 103 16.86 -2.11 10.89
N ASP A 104 16.95 -2.87 11.96
CA ASP A 104 17.16 -4.32 11.88
C ASP A 104 15.92 -5.07 11.39
N GLU A 105 14.73 -4.55 11.65
CA GLU A 105 13.49 -5.05 11.07
C GLU A 105 13.52 -4.96 9.54
N GLN A 106 13.90 -3.80 9.00
CA GLN A 106 13.91 -3.59 7.55
C GLN A 106 14.99 -4.43 6.86
N ARG A 107 16.18 -4.55 7.49
CA ARG A 107 17.24 -5.45 7.00
C ARG A 107 16.77 -6.91 6.97
N ARG A 108 16.03 -7.34 8.00
CA ARG A 108 15.46 -8.68 8.07
C ARG A 108 14.42 -8.91 6.98
N VAL A 109 13.50 -7.96 6.76
CA VAL A 109 12.48 -8.02 5.70
C VAL A 109 13.14 -8.28 4.34
N VAL A 110 14.18 -7.49 3.99
CA VAL A 110 14.90 -7.65 2.73
C VAL A 110 15.72 -8.95 2.69
N ALA A 111 16.40 -9.31 3.79
CA ALA A 111 17.18 -10.54 3.86
C ALA A 111 16.34 -11.80 3.71
N GLU A 112 15.07 -11.77 4.13
CA GLU A 112 14.11 -12.85 3.92
C GLU A 112 13.48 -12.82 2.51
N GLY A 113 13.90 -11.88 1.64
CA GLY A 113 13.52 -11.78 0.22
C GLY A 113 12.18 -11.11 -0.01
N HIS A 114 11.72 -10.29 0.92
CA HIS A 114 10.56 -9.43 0.73
C HIS A 114 10.97 -8.08 0.13
N GLU A 115 10.01 -7.40 -0.45
CA GLU A 115 10.18 -6.05 -0.98
C GLU A 115 9.98 -4.99 0.10
N VAL A 116 10.75 -3.89 0.05
CA VAL A 116 10.51 -2.67 0.82
C VAL A 116 10.19 -1.54 -0.15
N GLY A 117 9.02 -0.92 0.01
CA GLY A 117 8.55 0.26 -0.74
C GLY A 117 8.48 1.51 0.13
N VAL A 118 8.42 2.68 -0.54
CA VAL A 118 8.30 3.99 0.13
C VAL A 118 6.90 4.18 0.70
N HIS A 119 6.80 4.72 1.92
CA HIS A 119 5.53 5.08 2.57
C HIS A 119 5.61 6.44 3.29
N GLY A 120 6.16 7.45 2.59
CA GLY A 120 6.40 8.77 3.17
C GLY A 120 7.56 8.80 4.18
N TRP A 121 7.77 9.98 4.77
CA TRP A 121 8.82 10.19 5.78
C TRP A 121 8.34 9.77 7.18
N ILE A 122 7.24 10.38 7.66
CA ILE A 122 6.64 10.17 8.99
C ILE A 122 5.14 9.80 8.86
N HIS A 123 4.76 9.24 7.73
CA HIS A 123 3.39 8.91 7.38
C HIS A 123 2.49 10.14 7.17
N GLU A 124 3.04 11.23 6.69
CA GLU A 124 2.35 12.48 6.35
C GLU A 124 1.43 12.32 5.13
N ARG A 125 0.36 13.12 5.08
CA ARG A 125 -0.53 13.16 3.91
C ARG A 125 0.05 14.07 2.82
N ASN A 126 0.15 13.55 1.60
CA ASN A 126 0.73 14.27 0.47
C ASN A 126 -0.09 15.50 0.08
N SER A 127 -1.43 15.42 0.14
CA SER A 127 -2.33 16.48 -0.32
C SER A 127 -2.25 17.78 0.48
N VAL A 128 -1.69 17.74 1.68
CA VAL A 128 -1.53 18.94 2.53
C VAL A 128 -0.13 19.57 2.41
N LEU A 129 0.78 18.96 1.63
CA LEU A 129 2.16 19.41 1.49
C LEU A 129 2.34 20.36 0.30
N PRO A 130 3.18 21.39 0.42
CA PRO A 130 3.70 22.08 -0.74
C PRO A 130 4.55 21.13 -1.60
N LEU A 131 4.57 21.33 -2.93
CA LEU A 131 5.32 20.51 -3.88
C LEU A 131 6.77 20.21 -3.44
N GLU A 132 7.52 21.22 -3.03
CA GLU A 132 8.94 21.07 -2.68
C GLU A 132 9.11 20.20 -1.41
N ALA A 133 8.19 20.33 -0.44
CA ALA A 133 8.22 19.51 0.77
C ALA A 133 7.84 18.05 0.45
N GLU A 134 6.81 17.83 -0.35
CA GLU A 134 6.43 16.49 -0.78
C GLU A 134 7.58 15.80 -1.50
N ARG A 135 8.21 16.49 -2.48
CA ARG A 135 9.33 15.96 -3.21
C ARG A 135 10.52 15.61 -2.31
N ASP A 136 10.93 16.54 -1.43
CA ASP A 136 12.03 16.30 -0.49
C ASP A 136 11.77 15.10 0.40
N LEU A 137 10.57 15.01 1.00
CA LEU A 137 10.20 13.93 1.91
C LEU A 137 10.21 12.56 1.20
N GLN A 138 9.66 12.46 -0.01
CA GLN A 138 9.64 11.21 -0.77
C GLN A 138 11.05 10.76 -1.18
N MET A 139 11.87 11.66 -1.72
CA MET A 139 13.25 11.36 -2.10
C MET A 139 14.08 10.94 -0.89
N ARG A 140 14.04 11.72 0.19
CA ARG A 140 14.75 11.42 1.43
C ARG A 140 14.31 10.10 2.06
N SER A 141 13.03 9.74 1.91
CA SER A 141 12.50 8.45 2.37
C SER A 141 13.13 7.30 1.59
N ALA A 142 13.15 7.39 0.26
CA ALA A 142 13.78 6.36 -0.58
C ALA A 142 15.27 6.20 -0.28
N ASP A 143 16.00 7.32 -0.13
CA ASP A 143 17.44 7.32 0.19
C ASP A 143 17.72 6.71 1.57
N THR A 144 16.84 6.98 2.55
CA THR A 144 16.95 6.42 3.90
C THR A 144 16.72 4.91 3.89
N LEU A 145 15.69 4.44 3.19
CA LEU A 145 15.40 3.01 3.04
C LEU A 145 16.54 2.28 2.35
N GLU A 146 17.07 2.82 1.26
CA GLU A 146 18.24 2.26 0.56
C GLU A 146 19.46 2.18 1.47
N LYS A 147 19.77 3.26 2.21
CA LYS A 147 20.89 3.28 3.15
C LYS A 147 20.78 2.22 4.24
N ILE A 148 19.56 1.94 4.73
CA ILE A 148 19.32 0.96 5.81
C ILE A 148 19.35 -0.46 5.26
N THR A 149 18.71 -0.71 4.14
CA THR A 149 18.47 -2.06 3.60
C THR A 149 19.51 -2.52 2.58
N GLY A 150 20.23 -1.58 1.97
CA GLY A 150 21.12 -1.84 0.83
C GLY A 150 20.38 -2.01 -0.50
N VAL A 151 19.04 -1.84 -0.53
CA VAL A 151 18.21 -2.01 -1.73
C VAL A 151 17.39 -0.75 -1.95
N ARG A 152 17.50 -0.16 -3.16
CA ARG A 152 16.69 1.00 -3.56
C ARG A 152 15.24 0.57 -3.75
N PRO A 153 14.26 1.21 -3.09
CA PRO A 153 12.84 0.99 -3.38
C PRO A 153 12.52 1.29 -4.85
N VAL A 154 11.66 0.47 -5.43
CA VAL A 154 11.20 0.64 -6.83
C VAL A 154 9.74 1.02 -6.93
N GLY A 155 9.04 1.08 -5.80
CA GLY A 155 7.63 1.46 -5.72
C GLY A 155 7.31 2.26 -4.48
N ILE A 156 6.13 2.85 -4.51
CA ILE A 156 5.59 3.69 -3.45
C ILE A 156 4.14 3.32 -3.16
N ARG A 157 3.75 3.45 -1.90
CA ARG A 157 2.38 3.63 -1.45
C ARG A 157 2.34 4.90 -0.63
N THR A 158 1.45 5.83 -0.98
CA THR A 158 1.31 7.08 -0.23
C THR A 158 0.65 6.82 1.13
N PRO A 159 1.07 7.52 2.19
CA PRO A 159 0.44 7.39 3.50
C PRO A 159 -1.07 7.66 3.45
N SER A 160 -1.86 6.78 4.06
CA SER A 160 -3.33 6.84 4.02
C SER A 160 -3.92 6.84 2.60
N TRP A 161 -3.16 6.40 1.60
CA TRP A 161 -3.49 6.43 0.17
C TRP A 161 -3.85 7.85 -0.31
N ASP A 162 -3.30 8.85 0.38
CA ASP A 162 -3.53 10.26 0.09
C ASP A 162 -2.59 10.74 -1.02
N PHE A 163 -3.16 11.03 -2.17
CA PHE A 163 -2.45 11.33 -3.40
C PHE A 163 -2.65 12.79 -3.81
N SER A 164 -1.57 13.59 -3.85
CA SER A 164 -1.61 14.98 -4.27
C SER A 164 -1.59 15.13 -5.79
N PRO A 165 -1.92 16.29 -6.35
CA PRO A 165 -1.71 16.56 -7.77
C PRO A 165 -0.25 16.42 -8.24
N ASN A 166 0.71 16.47 -7.33
CA ASN A 166 2.14 16.42 -7.63
C ASN A 166 2.74 15.01 -7.49
N THR A 167 2.08 14.13 -6.76
CA THR A 167 2.64 12.82 -6.37
C THR A 167 3.10 12.01 -7.58
N LEU A 168 2.31 11.94 -8.67
CA LEU A 168 2.67 11.16 -9.85
C LEU A 168 3.94 11.69 -10.54
N ALA A 169 4.05 13.00 -10.68
CA ALA A 169 5.24 13.63 -11.26
C ALA A 169 6.50 13.37 -10.41
N ILE A 170 6.37 13.40 -9.07
CA ILE A 170 7.46 13.09 -8.13
C ILE A 170 7.83 11.61 -8.24
N THR A 171 6.86 10.68 -8.21
CA THR A 171 7.05 9.24 -8.37
C THR A 171 7.83 8.91 -9.64
N ARG A 172 7.43 9.53 -10.76
CA ARG A 172 8.12 9.40 -12.04
C ARG A 172 9.55 9.95 -11.99
N ALA A 173 9.76 11.14 -11.41
CA ALA A 173 11.07 11.77 -11.29
C ALA A 173 12.03 10.96 -10.41
N MET A 174 11.52 10.22 -9.42
CA MET A 174 12.28 9.29 -8.59
C MET A 174 12.68 8.00 -9.32
N GLY A 175 12.17 7.76 -10.54
CA GLY A 175 12.40 6.52 -11.29
C GLY A 175 11.66 5.30 -10.73
N LEU A 176 10.63 5.50 -9.92
CA LEU A 176 9.82 4.40 -9.40
C LEU A 176 8.96 3.82 -10.53
N ILE A 177 8.78 2.49 -10.52
CA ILE A 177 8.07 1.77 -11.58
C ILE A 177 6.58 1.64 -11.31
N TYR A 178 6.15 1.81 -10.04
CA TYR A 178 4.76 1.69 -9.65
C TYR A 178 4.38 2.57 -8.46
N ASP A 179 3.11 2.87 -8.38
CA ASP A 179 2.37 3.34 -7.21
C ASP A 179 1.36 2.26 -6.78
N SER A 180 0.93 2.29 -5.52
CA SER A 180 -0.10 1.40 -4.99
C SER A 180 -0.99 2.15 -3.99
N SER A 181 -1.63 3.24 -4.47
CA SER A 181 -2.45 4.13 -3.64
C SER A 181 -3.81 4.44 -4.23
N LEU A 182 -4.03 4.16 -5.52
CA LEU A 182 -5.23 4.56 -6.24
C LEU A 182 -6.17 3.37 -6.51
N MET A 183 -7.42 3.66 -6.90
CA MET A 183 -8.54 2.71 -6.85
C MET A 183 -9.39 2.74 -8.12
N ALA A 184 -8.80 3.03 -9.30
CA ALA A 184 -9.59 3.22 -10.51
C ALA A 184 -9.84 1.92 -11.29
N ASP A 185 -9.22 0.80 -10.89
CA ASP A 185 -9.41 -0.52 -11.49
C ASP A 185 -9.20 -1.62 -10.42
N VAL A 186 -9.48 -2.87 -10.76
CA VAL A 186 -9.23 -4.05 -9.93
C VAL A 186 -7.93 -4.76 -10.30
N ASP A 187 -7.43 -4.56 -11.52
CA ASP A 187 -6.14 -5.03 -12.02
C ASP A 187 -5.15 -3.87 -12.19
N CYS A 188 -3.87 -4.15 -12.43
CA CYS A 188 -2.88 -3.11 -12.71
C CYS A 188 -3.29 -2.26 -13.92
N TYR A 189 -2.96 -0.97 -13.88
CA TYR A 189 -3.25 -0.05 -14.98
C TYR A 189 -2.17 1.01 -15.15
N GLU A 190 -2.10 1.58 -16.35
CA GLU A 190 -1.22 2.71 -16.64
C GLU A 190 -1.70 3.97 -15.92
N LEU A 191 -0.76 4.77 -15.43
CA LEU A 191 -1.06 6.11 -14.90
C LEU A 191 -0.77 7.16 -15.97
N LEU A 192 -1.80 7.94 -16.28
CA LEU A 192 -1.71 9.08 -17.19
C LEU A 192 -1.60 10.38 -16.40
N GLN A 193 -0.75 11.28 -16.87
CA GLN A 193 -0.68 12.67 -16.42
C GLN A 193 -1.00 13.58 -17.59
N ASP A 194 -2.04 14.42 -17.45
CA ASP A 194 -2.54 15.31 -18.51
C ASP A 194 -2.77 14.60 -19.85
N GLY A 195 -3.22 13.34 -19.78
CA GLY A 195 -3.52 12.47 -20.93
C GLY A 195 -2.33 11.67 -21.46
N GLU A 196 -1.12 11.91 -20.97
CA GLU A 196 0.09 11.23 -21.44
C GLU A 196 0.49 10.08 -20.49
N ASN A 197 0.89 8.93 -21.06
CA ASN A 197 1.36 7.78 -20.27
C ASN A 197 2.69 8.11 -19.60
N THR A 198 2.72 7.97 -18.28
CA THR A 198 3.89 8.28 -17.46
C THR A 198 4.93 7.15 -17.39
N GLY A 199 4.54 5.95 -17.79
CA GLY A 199 5.32 4.73 -17.60
C GLY A 199 5.28 4.17 -16.17
N VAL A 200 4.66 4.87 -15.22
CA VAL A 200 4.36 4.37 -13.86
C VAL A 200 3.07 3.54 -13.94
N VAL A 201 3.07 2.40 -13.28
CA VAL A 201 1.92 1.49 -13.19
C VAL A 201 1.27 1.64 -11.83
N GLU A 202 -0.05 1.70 -11.80
CA GLU A 202 -0.80 1.52 -10.55
C GLU A 202 -1.03 0.04 -10.28
N LEU A 203 -0.68 -0.43 -9.08
CA LEU A 203 -1.15 -1.68 -8.52
C LEU A 203 -2.24 -1.33 -7.51
N PRO A 204 -3.53 -1.46 -7.88
CA PRO A 204 -4.60 -0.79 -7.17
C PRO A 204 -4.86 -1.36 -5.79
N VAL A 205 -5.21 -0.46 -4.88
CA VAL A 205 -5.74 -0.76 -3.55
C VAL A 205 -7.26 -0.62 -3.55
N GLU A 206 -7.89 -1.06 -2.45
CA GLU A 206 -9.32 -0.86 -2.23
C GLU A 206 -9.62 -1.02 -0.73
N TRP A 207 -10.43 -0.12 -0.16
CA TRP A 207 -10.67 -0.04 1.27
C TRP A 207 -11.24 -1.32 1.89
N ILE A 208 -12.01 -2.12 1.14
CA ILE A 208 -12.53 -3.39 1.63
C ILE A 208 -11.41 -4.43 1.88
N ARG A 209 -10.26 -4.25 1.24
CA ARG A 209 -9.08 -5.10 1.37
C ARG A 209 -7.98 -4.45 2.23
N ASP A 210 -8.40 -3.65 3.23
CA ASP A 210 -7.53 -3.01 4.22
C ASP A 210 -7.99 -3.39 5.63
N ASP A 211 -7.11 -3.98 6.44
CA ASP A 211 -7.43 -4.41 7.80
C ASP A 211 -7.72 -3.24 8.76
N ALA A 212 -7.16 -2.07 8.50
CA ALA A 212 -7.37 -0.89 9.34
C ALA A 212 -8.81 -0.41 9.34
N VAL A 213 -9.54 -0.60 8.23
CA VAL A 213 -10.96 -0.25 8.11
C VAL A 213 -11.81 -1.00 9.15
N TYR A 214 -11.42 -2.23 9.47
CA TYR A 214 -12.17 -3.11 10.38
C TYR A 214 -11.66 -3.09 11.83
N PHE A 215 -10.36 -2.87 12.02
CA PHE A 215 -9.71 -3.11 13.30
C PHE A 215 -9.05 -1.88 13.92
N ASN A 216 -8.97 -0.75 13.19
CA ASN A 216 -8.43 0.46 13.78
C ASN A 216 -9.52 1.19 14.59
N MET A 217 -9.24 1.40 15.87
CA MET A 217 -10.14 2.09 16.80
C MET A 217 -9.39 3.21 17.50
N ASN A 218 -9.95 4.41 17.42
CA ASN A 218 -9.51 5.55 18.21
C ASN A 218 -10.61 5.94 19.19
N ARG A 219 -10.41 5.64 20.48
CA ARG A 219 -11.41 5.92 21.52
C ARG A 219 -11.72 7.41 21.68
N PHE A 220 -10.82 8.30 21.25
CA PHE A 220 -11.01 9.74 21.37
C PHE A 220 -11.69 10.37 20.13
N ALA A 221 -11.68 9.69 19.00
CA ALA A 221 -12.38 10.12 17.79
C ALA A 221 -13.77 9.48 17.63
N GLY A 222 -14.08 8.47 18.43
CA GLY A 222 -15.35 7.75 18.43
C GLY A 222 -15.12 6.24 18.64
N LEU A 223 -15.85 5.68 19.60
CA LEU A 223 -15.80 4.24 19.83
C LEU A 223 -16.68 3.53 18.80
N ARG A 224 -16.11 2.56 18.13
CA ARG A 224 -16.85 1.55 17.38
C ARG A 224 -16.34 0.16 17.78
N PRO A 225 -17.21 -0.85 17.89
CA PRO A 225 -16.75 -2.23 18.07
C PRO A 225 -15.87 -2.65 16.89
N TYR A 226 -14.87 -3.48 17.16
CA TYR A 226 -14.15 -4.16 16.07
C TYR A 226 -15.11 -5.07 15.30
N THR A 227 -14.91 -5.13 13.99
CA THR A 227 -15.56 -6.17 13.17
C THR A 227 -15.06 -7.54 13.64
N PRO A 228 -15.91 -8.55 13.78
CA PRO A 228 -15.45 -9.90 14.13
C PRO A 228 -14.37 -10.39 13.15
N PRO A 229 -13.24 -10.92 13.63
CA PRO A 229 -12.16 -11.37 12.74
C PRO A 229 -12.58 -12.43 11.73
N THR A 230 -13.58 -13.26 12.06
CA THR A 230 -14.17 -14.24 11.13
C THR A 230 -14.86 -13.59 9.93
N ASP A 231 -15.53 -12.47 10.15
CA ASP A 231 -16.24 -11.75 9.09
C ASP A 231 -15.22 -11.06 8.17
N VAL A 232 -14.14 -10.49 8.73
CA VAL A 232 -13.05 -9.91 7.95
C VAL A 232 -12.33 -10.97 7.11
N PHE A 233 -12.09 -12.15 7.70
CA PHE A 233 -11.56 -13.29 6.94
C PHE A 233 -12.49 -13.67 5.79
N ASP A 234 -13.82 -13.75 6.01
CA ASP A 234 -14.77 -14.10 4.94
C ASP A 234 -14.83 -13.05 3.83
N ILE A 235 -14.74 -11.75 4.19
CA ILE A 235 -14.65 -10.66 3.21
C ILE A 235 -13.40 -10.84 2.34
N PHE A 236 -12.23 -10.95 2.92
CA PHE A 236 -10.97 -11.06 2.17
C PHE A 236 -10.92 -12.35 1.33
N ARG A 237 -11.44 -13.44 1.87
CA ARG A 237 -11.56 -14.71 1.15
C ARG A 237 -12.44 -14.58 -0.10
N ARG A 238 -13.58 -13.90 0.00
CA ARG A 238 -14.51 -13.69 -1.13
C ARG A 238 -13.91 -12.78 -2.18
N GLU A 239 -13.19 -11.74 -1.78
CA GLU A 239 -12.44 -10.87 -2.69
C GLU A 239 -11.40 -11.67 -3.48
N PHE A 240 -10.65 -12.53 -2.81
CA PHE A 240 -9.72 -13.44 -3.48
C PHE A 240 -10.44 -14.42 -4.41
N ASP A 241 -11.52 -15.08 -3.94
CA ASP A 241 -12.26 -16.05 -4.75
C ASP A 241 -12.81 -15.41 -6.05
N ALA A 242 -13.25 -14.14 -5.99
CA ALA A 242 -13.67 -13.38 -7.15
C ALA A 242 -12.50 -13.08 -8.10
N ALA A 243 -11.40 -12.54 -7.59
CA ALA A 243 -10.20 -12.26 -8.39
C ALA A 243 -9.66 -13.54 -9.07
N HIS A 244 -9.67 -14.66 -8.35
CA HIS A 244 -9.26 -15.95 -8.91
C HIS A 244 -10.23 -16.44 -10.00
N ALA A 245 -11.54 -16.30 -9.81
CA ALA A 245 -12.54 -16.68 -10.82
C ALA A 245 -12.39 -15.86 -12.10
N GLU A 246 -12.11 -14.57 -11.96
CA GLU A 246 -11.88 -13.65 -13.07
C GLU A 246 -10.51 -13.82 -13.74
N GLY A 247 -9.54 -14.44 -13.08
CA GLY A 247 -8.17 -14.58 -13.57
C GLY A 247 -7.33 -13.30 -13.43
N GLY A 248 -7.63 -12.47 -12.43
CA GLY A 248 -7.04 -11.17 -12.19
C GLY A 248 -6.03 -11.12 -11.04
N LEU A 249 -5.96 -9.97 -10.41
CA LEU A 249 -5.08 -9.65 -9.27
C LEU A 249 -5.88 -9.63 -7.96
N PHE A 250 -5.37 -10.29 -6.93
CA PHE A 250 -5.76 -10.06 -5.54
C PHE A 250 -4.65 -9.33 -4.79
N GLN A 251 -4.89 -8.09 -4.39
CA GLN A 251 -4.02 -7.30 -3.54
C GLN A 251 -4.67 -7.20 -2.15
N LEU A 252 -3.86 -7.28 -1.08
CA LEU A 252 -4.32 -7.14 0.30
C LEU A 252 -3.36 -6.23 1.07
N THR A 253 -3.90 -5.28 1.83
CA THR A 253 -3.15 -4.43 2.75
C THR A 253 -3.45 -4.83 4.19
N MET A 254 -2.40 -5.07 4.96
CA MET A 254 -2.49 -5.32 6.40
C MET A 254 -1.46 -4.46 7.14
N HIS A 255 -1.73 -4.18 8.42
CA HIS A 255 -0.84 -3.39 9.26
C HIS A 255 -0.32 -4.23 10.44
N PRO A 256 1.00 -4.39 10.61
CA PRO A 256 1.56 -5.23 11.67
C PRO A 256 1.11 -4.85 13.07
N HIS A 257 0.96 -3.54 13.34
CA HIS A 257 0.48 -3.02 14.61
C HIS A 257 -1.05 -3.17 14.82
N ILE A 258 -1.78 -3.59 13.77
CA ILE A 258 -3.22 -3.85 13.79
C ILE A 258 -3.48 -5.35 13.77
N SER A 259 -3.13 -6.04 12.68
CA SER A 259 -3.42 -7.47 12.49
C SER A 259 -2.43 -8.41 13.14
N GLY A 260 -1.29 -7.93 13.66
CA GLY A 260 -0.32 -8.75 14.38
C GLY A 260 -0.79 -9.33 15.71
N TYR A 261 -1.93 -8.93 16.24
CA TYR A 261 -2.49 -9.43 17.51
C TYR A 261 -2.99 -10.88 17.40
N ARG A 262 -2.93 -11.61 18.54
CA ARG A 262 -3.36 -13.02 18.63
C ARG A 262 -4.75 -13.31 18.08
N SER A 263 -5.67 -12.35 18.24
CA SER A 263 -7.04 -12.47 17.78
C SER A 263 -7.21 -12.36 16.27
N ARG A 264 -6.22 -11.87 15.53
CA ARG A 264 -6.35 -11.47 14.12
C ARG A 264 -5.26 -12.01 13.20
N ILE A 265 -4.06 -12.29 13.72
CA ILE A 265 -2.92 -12.75 12.91
C ILE A 265 -3.21 -14.07 12.17
N TRP A 266 -4.09 -14.90 12.69
CA TRP A 266 -4.51 -16.15 12.05
C TRP A 266 -5.20 -15.92 10.69
N ILE A 267 -5.81 -14.73 10.47
CA ILE A 267 -6.46 -14.39 9.20
C ILE A 267 -5.46 -14.52 8.05
N LEU A 268 -4.25 -13.99 8.21
CA LEU A 268 -3.20 -14.08 7.19
C LEU A 268 -2.88 -15.55 6.84
N GLU A 269 -2.69 -16.39 7.86
CA GLU A 269 -2.32 -17.78 7.63
C GLU A 269 -3.44 -18.59 6.98
N GLU A 270 -4.68 -18.41 7.44
CA GLU A 270 -5.84 -19.10 6.84
C GLU A 270 -6.13 -18.60 5.42
N LEU A 271 -5.93 -17.32 5.12
CA LEU A 271 -6.02 -16.81 3.74
C LEU A 271 -4.98 -17.45 2.84
N ILE A 272 -3.72 -17.52 3.27
CA ILE A 272 -2.65 -18.18 2.47
C ILE A 272 -3.00 -19.65 2.24
N ARG A 273 -3.50 -20.37 3.26
CA ARG A 273 -3.94 -21.77 3.10
C ARG A 273 -5.10 -21.89 2.11
N HIS A 274 -6.09 -21.00 2.21
CA HIS A 274 -7.22 -20.98 1.29
C HIS A 274 -6.76 -20.70 -0.15
N MET A 275 -5.93 -19.71 -0.37
CA MET A 275 -5.39 -19.36 -1.68
C MET A 275 -4.60 -20.53 -2.29
N ARG A 276 -3.78 -21.22 -1.48
CA ARG A 276 -3.01 -22.38 -1.92
C ARG A 276 -3.86 -23.62 -2.21
N SER A 277 -5.07 -23.70 -1.70
CA SER A 277 -6.02 -24.74 -2.05
C SER A 277 -6.61 -24.59 -3.47
N ARG A 278 -6.38 -23.45 -4.11
CA ARG A 278 -6.79 -23.16 -5.48
C ARG A 278 -5.63 -23.41 -6.45
N GLU A 279 -5.93 -24.01 -7.59
CA GLU A 279 -4.93 -24.18 -8.66
C GLU A 279 -4.61 -22.83 -9.34
N GLY A 280 -3.39 -22.68 -9.81
CA GLY A 280 -2.98 -21.54 -10.61
C GLY A 280 -2.93 -20.22 -9.84
N VAL A 281 -2.40 -20.21 -8.61
CA VAL A 281 -2.16 -19.00 -7.81
C VAL A 281 -0.66 -18.69 -7.76
N TRP A 282 -0.31 -17.47 -8.15
CA TRP A 282 1.05 -16.96 -8.11
C TRP A 282 1.18 -15.89 -7.03
N PHE A 283 1.91 -16.19 -5.94
CA PHE A 283 2.27 -15.23 -4.91
C PHE A 283 3.52 -14.46 -5.33
N ALA A 284 3.45 -13.13 -5.29
CA ALA A 284 4.55 -12.28 -5.72
C ALA A 284 4.61 -10.96 -4.92
N THR A 285 5.76 -10.28 -5.00
CA THR A 285 5.88 -8.90 -4.55
C THR A 285 5.13 -7.97 -5.50
N HIS A 286 4.82 -6.76 -5.03
CA HIS A 286 4.19 -5.74 -5.89
C HIS A 286 5.06 -5.43 -7.10
N ALA A 287 6.38 -5.30 -6.91
CA ALA A 287 7.31 -5.07 -8.01
C ALA A 287 7.27 -6.18 -9.07
N ASP A 288 7.19 -7.45 -8.66
CA ASP A 288 7.15 -8.57 -9.60
C ASP A 288 5.83 -8.62 -10.36
N VAL A 289 4.70 -8.38 -9.68
CA VAL A 289 3.38 -8.28 -10.33
C VAL A 289 3.39 -7.17 -11.37
N VAL A 290 3.87 -5.97 -11.02
CA VAL A 290 3.92 -4.82 -11.93
C VAL A 290 4.82 -5.07 -13.13
N ARG A 291 6.02 -5.65 -12.92
CA ARG A 291 6.93 -5.98 -14.03
C ARG A 291 6.27 -6.95 -15.00
N HIS A 292 5.58 -7.96 -14.49
CA HIS A 292 4.88 -8.92 -15.34
C HIS A 292 3.70 -8.29 -16.07
N ALA A 293 2.84 -7.56 -15.35
CA ALA A 293 1.69 -6.86 -15.93
C ALA A 293 2.13 -5.87 -17.03
N LYS A 294 3.20 -5.09 -16.79
CA LYS A 294 3.73 -4.13 -17.77
C LYS A 294 4.27 -4.80 -19.04
N ALA A 295 4.81 -6.02 -18.92
CA ALA A 295 5.41 -6.75 -20.04
C ALA A 295 4.38 -7.55 -20.86
N HIS A 296 3.24 -7.93 -20.27
CA HIS A 296 2.34 -8.92 -20.86
C HIS A 296 0.84 -8.50 -20.83
N GLY A 297 0.51 -7.36 -20.20
CA GLY A 297 -0.84 -6.79 -20.12
C GLY A 297 -1.21 -5.86 -21.25
#